data_42df9c03e7b0f6df7e85f99ef1f21348
#
_entry.id   42df9c03e7b0f6df7e85f99ef1f21348
#
_cell.length_a   1.000
_cell.length_b   1.000
_cell.length_c   1.000
_cell.angle_alpha   90.00
_cell.angle_beta   90.00
_cell.angle_gamma   90.00
#
_symmetry.space_group_name_H-M   'P 1'
#
loop_
_entity.id
_entity.type
_entity.pdbx_description
1 polymer ?
#
loop_
_entity_poly.entity_id
_entity_poly.type
_entity_poly.pdbx_seq_one_letter_code
_entity_poly.pdbx_strand_id
1 'polypeptide(L)'
;MMAKPYPNAPTLVLVITNDSTVFLKKGVSSAFDMFGGRCTEVKKLVARLDTASKTEDTTKKLCEVSFGIITSKYGYIPADYTVMPYPPEEVMDSPEDYEAVQRKKDFLGKIDYTSKLFDRIIVCVPKHVMKMILDANALPNGRVIAVTSPDFKEECEKRDWLFLERRGARVGDANADIIFEEIRKISE
;
A
#
# COMPACT_ATOMS: atom_id res chain seq x y z
N MET A 1 -10.08 -0.38 15.62
CA MET A 1 -8.61 -0.39 15.33
C MET A 1 -7.83 0.01 16.57
N MET A 2 -6.60 -0.47 16.70
CA MET A 2 -5.76 -0.24 17.88
C MET A 2 -5.28 1.22 17.98
N ALA A 3 -5.15 1.73 19.21
CA ALA A 3 -4.57 3.04 19.46
C ALA A 3 -3.06 3.04 19.11
N LYS A 4 -2.53 4.25 18.92
CA LYS A 4 -1.11 4.47 18.66
C LYS A 4 -0.29 4.11 19.92
N PRO A 5 0.77 3.29 19.78
CA PRO A 5 1.53 2.85 20.97
C PRO A 5 2.29 3.98 21.67
N TYR A 6 2.64 5.04 20.94
CA TYR A 6 3.35 6.20 21.48
C TYR A 6 2.57 7.47 21.16
N PRO A 7 1.77 8.01 22.10
CA PRO A 7 0.84 9.12 21.83
C PRO A 7 1.48 10.38 21.25
N ASN A 8 2.72 10.67 21.61
CA ASN A 8 3.42 11.89 21.19
C ASN A 8 4.32 11.70 19.96
N ALA A 9 4.44 10.47 19.44
CA ALA A 9 5.20 10.21 18.23
C ALA A 9 4.36 10.49 16.99
N PRO A 10 4.96 10.83 15.83
CA PRO A 10 4.22 10.93 14.56
C PRO A 10 3.57 9.59 14.21
N THR A 11 2.40 9.64 13.60
CA THR A 11 1.72 8.45 13.09
C THR A 11 2.48 7.92 11.88
N LEU A 12 2.92 6.67 11.93
CA LEU A 12 3.63 6.01 10.85
C LEU A 12 2.64 5.24 9.97
N VAL A 13 2.55 5.61 8.71
CA VAL A 13 1.62 5.04 7.73
C VAL A 13 2.39 4.37 6.60
N LEU A 14 2.06 3.11 6.32
CA LEU A 14 2.58 2.36 5.16
C LEU A 14 1.46 2.19 4.13
N VAL A 15 1.72 2.57 2.88
CA VAL A 15 0.83 2.30 1.75
C VAL A 15 1.46 1.24 0.87
N ILE A 16 0.70 0.19 0.53
CA ILE A 16 1.17 -0.94 -0.28
C ILE A 16 0.32 -1.06 -1.54
N THR A 17 0.96 -1.18 -2.69
CA THR A 17 0.31 -1.51 -3.96
C THR A 17 1.20 -2.41 -4.81
N ASN A 18 0.72 -2.80 -5.98
CA ASN A 18 1.50 -3.53 -7.00
C ASN A 18 1.97 -2.60 -8.10
N ASP A 19 2.97 -3.05 -8.87
CA ASP A 19 3.37 -2.43 -10.12
C ASP A 19 2.21 -2.37 -11.13
N SER A 20 2.45 -1.75 -12.26
CA SER A 20 1.49 -1.66 -13.37
C SER A 20 2.19 -1.93 -14.70
N THR A 21 1.39 -2.09 -15.75
CA THR A 21 1.90 -2.27 -17.12
C THR A 21 2.29 -0.94 -17.78
N VAL A 22 2.09 0.19 -17.09
CA VAL A 22 2.42 1.52 -17.61
C VAL A 22 3.71 2.01 -16.96
N PHE A 23 4.75 2.13 -17.77
CA PHE A 23 6.06 2.63 -17.37
C PHE A 23 6.25 4.05 -17.89
N LEU A 24 6.41 5.02 -17.01
CA LEU A 24 6.49 6.45 -17.34
C LEU A 24 7.89 6.91 -17.72
N LYS A 25 8.91 6.10 -17.44
CA LYS A 25 10.31 6.40 -17.72
C LYS A 25 10.93 5.33 -18.62
N LYS A 26 11.85 5.74 -19.47
CA LYS A 26 12.59 4.83 -20.38
C LYS A 26 13.90 4.34 -19.80
N GLY A 27 14.41 4.99 -18.78
CA GLY A 27 15.65 4.67 -18.11
C GLY A 27 15.49 4.50 -16.62
N VAL A 28 16.56 4.61 -15.89
CA VAL A 28 16.60 4.48 -14.44
C VAL A 28 15.81 5.60 -13.77
N SER A 29 14.95 5.25 -12.82
CA SER A 29 14.22 6.20 -11.97
C SER A 29 13.81 5.55 -10.66
N SER A 30 13.25 6.33 -9.73
CA SER A 30 12.58 5.75 -8.57
C SER A 30 11.38 4.91 -9.01
N ALA A 31 11.00 3.92 -8.21
CA ALA A 31 9.79 3.15 -8.47
C ALA A 31 8.54 4.04 -8.45
N PHE A 32 8.51 5.05 -7.58
CA PHE A 32 7.42 6.04 -7.55
C PHE A 32 7.23 6.73 -8.90
N ASP A 33 8.31 7.21 -9.52
CA ASP A 33 8.24 7.89 -10.82
C ASP A 33 8.04 6.93 -11.99
N MET A 34 8.45 5.68 -11.84
CA MET A 34 8.41 4.68 -12.90
C MET A 34 6.98 4.23 -13.23
N PHE A 35 6.17 3.90 -12.23
CA PHE A 35 4.88 3.26 -12.46
C PHE A 35 3.74 4.27 -12.55
N GLY A 36 2.99 4.19 -13.66
CA GLY A 36 1.76 4.94 -13.89
C GLY A 36 0.54 4.02 -13.90
N GLY A 37 -0.42 4.29 -14.77
CA GLY A 37 -1.63 3.48 -14.92
C GLY A 37 -2.38 3.29 -13.61
N ARG A 38 -2.57 2.04 -13.19
CA ARG A 38 -3.28 1.68 -11.96
C ARG A 38 -2.60 2.18 -10.69
N CYS A 39 -1.31 2.47 -10.72
CA CYS A 39 -0.60 3.05 -9.59
C CYS A 39 -0.94 4.51 -9.35
N THR A 40 -1.47 5.21 -10.34
CA THR A 40 -1.72 6.66 -10.28
C THR A 40 -2.64 7.05 -9.13
N GLU A 41 -3.73 6.31 -8.88
CA GLU A 41 -4.63 6.58 -7.76
C GLU A 41 -3.94 6.45 -6.41
N VAL A 42 -3.11 5.42 -6.26
CA VAL A 42 -2.38 5.17 -5.01
C VAL A 42 -1.31 6.24 -4.80
N LYS A 43 -0.60 6.64 -5.86
CA LYS A 43 0.37 7.73 -5.81
C LYS A 43 -0.28 9.06 -5.38
N LYS A 44 -1.49 9.35 -5.87
CA LYS A 44 -2.26 10.53 -5.44
C LYS A 44 -2.62 10.47 -3.96
N LEU A 45 -3.02 9.31 -3.46
CA LEU A 45 -3.30 9.10 -2.04
C LEU A 45 -2.05 9.34 -1.19
N VAL A 46 -0.92 8.76 -1.57
CA VAL A 46 0.36 8.96 -0.89
C VAL A 46 0.75 10.44 -0.88
N ALA A 47 0.66 11.12 -2.02
CA ALA A 47 0.96 12.54 -2.12
C ALA A 47 0.03 13.39 -1.25
N ARG A 48 -1.25 13.06 -1.19
CA ARG A 48 -2.22 13.74 -0.34
C ARG A 48 -1.89 13.60 1.15
N LEU A 49 -1.55 12.40 1.61
CA LEU A 49 -1.15 12.16 2.99
C LEU A 49 0.16 12.88 3.33
N ASP A 50 1.13 12.87 2.42
CA ASP A 50 2.41 13.55 2.60
C ASP A 50 2.24 15.07 2.62
N THR A 51 1.41 15.64 1.75
CA THR A 51 1.12 17.09 1.71
C THR A 51 0.38 17.53 2.97
N ALA A 52 -0.60 16.78 3.43
CA ALA A 52 -1.35 17.10 4.65
C ALA A 52 -0.46 17.04 5.89
N SER A 53 0.64 16.27 5.83
CA SER A 53 1.63 16.25 6.91
C SER A 53 2.44 17.55 7.02
N LYS A 54 2.39 18.40 5.95
CA LYS A 54 3.08 19.70 5.87
C LYS A 54 2.10 20.85 6.06
N THR A 55 1.31 20.83 7.14
CA THR A 55 0.38 21.91 7.45
C THR A 55 1.13 23.22 7.76
N GLU A 56 0.42 24.36 7.68
CA GLU A 56 0.99 25.70 7.95
C GLU A 56 1.69 25.79 9.31
N ASP A 57 1.27 24.99 10.27
CA ASP A 57 2.01 24.80 11.51
C ASP A 57 3.10 23.73 11.28
N THR A 58 4.30 24.20 10.93
CA THR A 58 5.47 23.37 10.61
C THR A 58 5.96 22.47 11.75
N THR A 59 5.36 22.58 12.94
CA THR A 59 5.75 21.81 14.12
C THR A 59 5.01 20.47 14.27
N LYS A 60 3.92 20.25 13.52
CA LYS A 60 3.12 19.02 13.61
C LYS A 60 2.82 18.44 12.25
N LYS A 61 3.50 17.35 11.90
CA LYS A 61 3.11 16.54 10.75
C LYS A 61 1.88 15.70 11.11
N LEU A 62 0.91 15.59 10.18
CA LEU A 62 -0.23 14.69 10.35
C LEU A 62 0.26 13.24 10.53
N CYS A 63 1.14 12.80 9.64
CA CYS A 63 1.70 11.45 9.67
C CYS A 63 3.00 11.41 8.87
N GLU A 64 3.75 10.35 9.02
CA GLU A 64 4.87 10.01 8.13
C GLU A 64 4.45 8.86 7.22
N VAL A 65 4.49 9.08 5.91
CA VAL A 65 4.04 8.12 4.91
C VAL A 65 5.23 7.40 4.29
N SER A 66 5.18 6.08 4.31
CA SER A 66 6.06 5.22 3.53
C SER A 66 5.23 4.50 2.47
N PHE A 67 5.79 4.32 1.29
CA PHE A 67 5.11 3.69 0.18
C PHE A 67 5.91 2.50 -0.32
N GLY A 68 5.30 1.32 -0.32
CA GLY A 68 5.89 0.07 -0.81
C GLY A 68 5.16 -0.43 -2.05
N ILE A 69 5.92 -0.95 -2.99
CA ILE A 69 5.39 -1.46 -4.26
C ILE A 69 5.85 -2.90 -4.46
N ILE A 70 4.90 -3.81 -4.67
CA ILE A 70 5.17 -5.18 -5.06
C ILE A 70 5.43 -5.18 -6.57
N THR A 71 6.65 -5.47 -6.98
CA THR A 71 7.05 -5.45 -8.38
C THR A 71 7.34 -6.85 -8.90
N SER A 72 7.10 -7.04 -10.19
CA SER A 72 7.33 -8.33 -10.85
C SER A 72 8.82 -8.69 -10.92
N LYS A 73 9.67 -7.68 -11.09
CA LYS A 73 11.12 -7.90 -11.25
C LYS A 73 11.89 -7.82 -9.94
N TYR A 74 11.53 -6.90 -9.06
CA TYR A 74 12.30 -6.61 -7.85
C TYR A 74 11.66 -7.12 -6.56
N GLY A 75 10.47 -7.69 -6.63
CA GLY A 75 9.70 -8.06 -5.44
C GLY A 75 9.13 -6.82 -4.74
N TYR A 76 8.97 -6.89 -3.42
CA TYR A 76 8.49 -5.77 -2.61
C TYR A 76 9.64 -4.81 -2.31
N ILE A 77 9.48 -3.56 -2.75
CA ILE A 77 10.50 -2.51 -2.63
C ILE A 77 9.88 -1.20 -2.13
N PRO A 78 10.66 -0.34 -1.45
CA PRO A 78 10.24 1.03 -1.18
C PRO A 78 10.07 1.81 -2.49
N ALA A 79 9.14 2.76 -2.52
CA ALA A 79 8.88 3.55 -3.73
C ALA A 79 10.04 4.46 -4.15
N ASP A 80 10.97 4.78 -3.24
CA ASP A 80 12.18 5.53 -3.56
C ASP A 80 13.33 4.66 -4.10
N TYR A 81 13.14 3.34 -4.14
CA TYR A 81 14.12 2.42 -4.69
C TYR A 81 14.33 2.66 -6.19
N THR A 82 15.58 2.62 -6.64
CA THR A 82 15.95 2.82 -8.04
C THR A 82 15.66 1.57 -8.87
N VAL A 83 14.89 1.74 -9.94
CA VAL A 83 14.47 0.65 -10.83
C VAL A 83 14.71 0.99 -12.29
N MET A 84 14.76 -0.05 -13.12
CA MET A 84 14.73 0.01 -14.57
C MET A 84 13.34 -0.42 -15.06
N PRO A 85 12.85 0.08 -16.19
CA PRO A 85 11.63 -0.45 -16.79
C PRO A 85 11.87 -1.90 -17.27
N TYR A 86 10.79 -2.66 -17.35
CA TYR A 86 10.77 -4.00 -17.91
C TYR A 86 9.57 -4.14 -18.85
N PRO A 87 9.55 -5.16 -19.75
CA PRO A 87 8.44 -5.32 -20.69
C PRO A 87 7.10 -5.44 -19.98
N PRO A 88 6.04 -4.74 -20.45
CA PRO A 88 4.71 -4.83 -19.84
C PRO A 88 4.17 -6.25 -19.72
N GLU A 89 4.52 -7.13 -20.66
CA GLU A 89 4.14 -8.54 -20.65
C GLU A 89 4.77 -9.36 -19.51
N GLU A 90 5.84 -8.84 -18.88
CA GLU A 90 6.46 -9.46 -17.72
C GLU A 90 5.81 -9.05 -16.39
N VAL A 91 4.87 -8.10 -16.43
CA VAL A 91 4.14 -7.68 -15.22
C VAL A 91 3.18 -8.79 -14.80
N MET A 92 3.19 -9.15 -13.52
CA MET A 92 2.31 -10.15 -12.93
C MET A 92 0.84 -9.85 -13.23
N ASP A 93 0.11 -10.83 -13.77
CA ASP A 93 -1.31 -10.68 -14.12
C ASP A 93 -2.16 -11.89 -13.73
N SER A 94 -1.57 -13.04 -13.56
CA SER A 94 -2.27 -14.29 -13.21
C SER A 94 -1.88 -14.77 -11.80
N PRO A 95 -2.72 -15.63 -11.16
CA PRO A 95 -2.34 -16.27 -9.90
C PRO A 95 -0.99 -16.96 -9.96
N GLU A 96 -0.68 -17.63 -11.08
CA GLU A 96 0.59 -18.32 -11.30
C GLU A 96 1.76 -17.35 -11.32
N ASP A 97 1.58 -16.17 -11.91
CA ASP A 97 2.61 -15.12 -11.95
C ASP A 97 2.92 -14.61 -10.53
N TYR A 98 1.89 -14.29 -9.75
CA TYR A 98 2.06 -13.81 -8.38
C TYR A 98 2.76 -14.85 -7.52
N GLU A 99 2.38 -16.11 -7.64
CA GLU A 99 3.00 -17.20 -6.89
C GLU A 99 4.45 -17.43 -7.32
N ALA A 100 4.77 -17.29 -8.61
CA ALA A 100 6.13 -17.42 -9.13
C ALA A 100 7.05 -16.31 -8.57
N VAL A 101 6.57 -15.07 -8.53
CA VAL A 101 7.33 -13.94 -7.94
C VAL A 101 7.47 -14.14 -6.44
N GLN A 102 6.44 -14.62 -5.75
CA GLN A 102 6.52 -14.93 -4.31
C GLN A 102 7.61 -15.96 -4.03
N ARG A 103 7.69 -17.04 -4.80
CA ARG A 103 8.74 -18.05 -4.63
C ARG A 103 10.15 -17.50 -4.82
N LYS A 104 10.32 -16.57 -5.77
CA LYS A 104 11.64 -15.99 -6.09
C LYS A 104 12.05 -14.84 -5.18
N LYS A 105 11.11 -14.01 -4.76
CA LYS A 105 11.37 -12.73 -4.11
C LYS A 105 10.83 -12.61 -2.70
N ASP A 106 9.98 -13.52 -2.28
CA ASP A 106 9.35 -13.53 -0.95
C ASP A 106 8.78 -12.17 -0.53
N PHE A 107 7.92 -11.60 -1.37
CA PHE A 107 7.33 -10.31 -1.04
C PHE A 107 6.42 -10.40 0.20
N LEU A 108 5.77 -11.53 0.45
CA LEU A 108 4.92 -11.70 1.63
C LEU A 108 5.74 -11.67 2.94
N GLY A 109 6.89 -12.31 2.97
CA GLY A 109 7.77 -12.28 4.13
C GLY A 109 8.30 -10.88 4.42
N LYS A 110 8.65 -10.13 3.38
CA LYS A 110 9.10 -8.74 3.49
C LYS A 110 7.99 -7.82 3.98
N ILE A 111 6.77 -7.99 3.48
CA ILE A 111 5.58 -7.24 3.94
C ILE A 111 5.30 -7.55 5.41
N ASP A 112 5.32 -8.82 5.81
CA ASP A 112 5.10 -9.22 7.20
C ASP A 112 6.12 -8.55 8.13
N TYR A 113 7.39 -8.60 7.77
CA TYR A 113 8.45 -7.98 8.56
C TYR A 113 8.32 -6.47 8.66
N THR A 114 8.13 -5.78 7.53
CA THR A 114 8.10 -4.31 7.51
C THR A 114 6.82 -3.72 8.07
N SER A 115 5.67 -4.37 7.86
CA SER A 115 4.37 -3.85 8.28
C SER A 115 4.24 -3.66 9.80
N LYS A 116 4.95 -4.46 10.58
CA LYS A 116 4.93 -4.38 12.05
C LYS A 116 5.49 -3.07 12.61
N LEU A 117 6.24 -2.33 11.79
CA LEU A 117 6.84 -1.05 12.18
C LEU A 117 5.87 0.14 12.08
N PHE A 118 4.69 -0.07 11.52
CA PHE A 118 3.75 1.00 11.20
C PHE A 118 2.51 0.98 12.09
N ASP A 119 1.99 2.17 12.37
CA ASP A 119 0.75 2.35 13.13
C ASP A 119 -0.48 1.99 12.29
N ARG A 120 -0.43 2.28 10.99
CA ARG A 120 -1.48 1.95 10.02
C ARG A 120 -0.88 1.49 8.71
N ILE A 121 -1.53 0.51 8.10
CA ILE A 121 -1.15 -0.02 6.79
C ILE A 121 -2.37 0.10 5.86
N ILE A 122 -2.19 0.79 4.74
CA ILE A 122 -3.21 0.93 3.70
C ILE A 122 -2.81 -0.01 2.57
N VAL A 123 -3.63 -1.00 2.26
CA VAL A 123 -3.32 -2.00 1.24
C VAL A 123 -4.29 -1.91 0.07
N CYS A 124 -3.73 -1.67 -1.13
CA CYS A 124 -4.44 -1.46 -2.39
C CYS A 124 -3.83 -2.34 -3.47
N VAL A 125 -4.15 -3.63 -3.45
CA VAL A 125 -3.52 -4.67 -4.29
C VAL A 125 -4.57 -5.43 -5.08
N PRO A 126 -4.18 -6.15 -6.15
CA PRO A 126 -5.09 -7.04 -6.86
C PRO A 126 -5.72 -8.11 -5.95
N LYS A 127 -6.89 -8.59 -6.34
CA LYS A 127 -7.66 -9.56 -5.55
C LYS A 127 -6.84 -10.79 -5.14
N HIS A 128 -6.09 -11.37 -6.07
CA HIS A 128 -5.29 -12.56 -5.77
C HIS A 128 -4.17 -12.29 -4.77
N VAL A 129 -3.52 -11.13 -4.88
CA VAL A 129 -2.47 -10.72 -3.94
C VAL A 129 -3.07 -10.51 -2.53
N MET A 130 -4.26 -9.92 -2.44
CA MET A 130 -4.97 -9.80 -1.16
C MET A 130 -5.24 -11.18 -0.56
N LYS A 131 -5.67 -12.15 -1.36
CA LYS A 131 -5.86 -13.53 -0.91
C LYS A 131 -4.58 -14.12 -0.36
N MET A 132 -3.45 -13.92 -1.03
CA MET A 132 -2.14 -14.38 -0.57
C MET A 132 -1.74 -13.73 0.76
N ILE A 133 -1.98 -12.43 0.92
CA ILE A 133 -1.72 -11.70 2.17
C ILE A 133 -2.56 -12.26 3.31
N LEU A 134 -3.84 -12.52 3.08
CA LEU A 134 -4.75 -13.09 4.08
C LEU A 134 -4.34 -14.50 4.46
N ASP A 135 -4.07 -15.36 3.48
CA ASP A 135 -3.69 -16.76 3.71
C ASP A 135 -2.35 -16.88 4.47
N ALA A 136 -1.43 -15.96 4.24
CA ALA A 136 -0.13 -15.93 4.91
C ALA A 136 -0.14 -15.14 6.24
N ASN A 137 -1.25 -14.50 6.60
CA ASN A 137 -1.33 -13.57 7.74
C ASN A 137 -0.17 -12.54 7.73
N ALA A 138 0.11 -11.98 6.56
CA ALA A 138 1.27 -11.11 6.35
C ALA A 138 1.10 -9.69 6.92
N LEU A 139 -0.09 -9.33 7.40
CA LEU A 139 -0.37 -8.02 7.96
C LEU A 139 -0.95 -8.12 9.37
N PRO A 140 -0.64 -7.16 10.27
CA PRO A 140 -1.06 -7.23 11.66
C PRO A 140 -2.56 -6.95 11.83
N ASN A 141 -3.16 -7.55 12.86
CA ASN A 141 -4.54 -7.26 13.24
C ASN A 141 -4.67 -5.82 13.78
N GLY A 142 -5.84 -5.22 13.55
CA GLY A 142 -6.21 -3.93 14.14
C GLY A 142 -5.55 -2.69 13.53
N ARG A 143 -4.72 -2.83 12.50
CA ARG A 143 -3.93 -1.73 11.94
C ARG A 143 -4.10 -1.50 10.45
N VAL A 144 -4.92 -2.30 9.78
CA VAL A 144 -4.99 -2.29 8.32
C VAL A 144 -6.27 -1.63 7.82
N ILE A 145 -6.12 -0.82 6.79
CA ILE A 145 -7.21 -0.35 5.94
C ILE A 145 -7.05 -1.07 4.61
N ALA A 146 -7.97 -1.96 4.30
CA ALA A 146 -7.92 -2.79 3.10
C ALA A 146 -8.92 -2.29 2.06
N VAL A 147 -8.42 -1.83 0.92
CA VAL A 147 -9.26 -1.49 -0.24
C VAL A 147 -9.27 -2.70 -1.17
N THR A 148 -10.37 -3.45 -1.17
CA THR A 148 -10.41 -4.75 -1.83
C THR A 148 -11.82 -5.18 -2.25
N SER A 149 -11.94 -6.41 -2.74
CA SER A 149 -13.21 -7.01 -3.13
C SER A 149 -14.11 -7.29 -1.91
N PRO A 150 -15.44 -7.16 -2.05
CA PRO A 150 -16.39 -7.57 -1.02
C PRO A 150 -16.25 -9.03 -0.57
N ASP A 151 -15.67 -9.90 -1.39
CA ASP A 151 -15.41 -11.30 -1.04
C ASP A 151 -14.53 -11.45 0.20
N PHE A 152 -13.71 -10.44 0.52
CA PHE A 152 -12.81 -10.46 1.67
C PHE A 152 -13.31 -9.64 2.86
N LYS A 153 -14.51 -9.09 2.79
CA LYS A 153 -15.05 -8.24 3.86
C LYS A 153 -15.05 -8.94 5.22
N GLU A 154 -15.57 -10.16 5.27
CA GLU A 154 -15.63 -10.94 6.51
C GLU A 154 -14.24 -11.24 7.07
N GLU A 155 -13.29 -11.60 6.20
CA GLU A 155 -11.90 -11.87 6.59
C GLU A 155 -11.20 -10.63 7.13
N CYS A 156 -11.50 -9.45 6.57
CA CYS A 156 -11.00 -8.18 7.09
C CYS A 156 -11.59 -7.86 8.46
N GLU A 157 -12.90 -8.02 8.63
CA GLU A 157 -13.60 -7.74 9.89
C GLU A 157 -13.11 -8.65 11.03
N LYS A 158 -12.84 -9.93 10.75
CA LYS A 158 -12.27 -10.88 11.73
C LYS A 158 -10.90 -10.43 12.24
N ARG A 159 -10.15 -9.66 11.46
CA ARG A 159 -8.82 -9.15 11.81
C ARG A 159 -8.85 -7.74 12.42
N ASP A 160 -10.04 -7.20 12.66
CA ASP A 160 -10.23 -5.81 13.06
C ASP A 160 -9.58 -4.84 12.08
N TRP A 161 -9.73 -5.11 10.80
CA TRP A 161 -9.33 -4.23 9.70
C TRP A 161 -10.51 -3.38 9.24
N LEU A 162 -10.23 -2.15 8.83
CA LEU A 162 -11.22 -1.34 8.13
C LEU A 162 -11.30 -1.82 6.68
N PHE A 163 -12.44 -2.41 6.31
CA PHE A 163 -12.72 -2.82 4.94
C PHE A 163 -13.32 -1.67 4.15
N LEU A 164 -12.77 -1.40 2.96
CA LEU A 164 -13.33 -0.48 1.98
C LEU A 164 -13.48 -1.20 0.64
N GLU A 165 -14.68 -1.18 0.08
CA GLU A 165 -14.92 -1.76 -1.23
C GLU A 165 -14.22 -0.92 -2.30
N ARG A 166 -13.41 -1.57 -3.14
CA ARG A 166 -12.70 -0.90 -4.22
C ARG A 166 -13.69 -0.33 -5.25
N ARG A 167 -13.58 0.95 -5.54
CA ARG A 167 -14.46 1.69 -6.46
C ARG A 167 -13.71 2.41 -7.58
N GLY A 168 -12.49 2.04 -7.85
CA GLY A 168 -11.63 2.58 -8.89
C GLY A 168 -10.67 1.51 -9.36
N ALA A 169 -9.58 1.92 -9.99
CA ALA A 169 -8.55 0.98 -10.42
C ALA A 169 -7.91 0.27 -9.21
N ARG A 170 -7.64 1.01 -8.13
CA ARG A 170 -7.09 0.44 -6.87
C ARG A 170 -7.65 1.08 -5.60
N VAL A 171 -8.12 2.31 -5.65
CA VAL A 171 -8.63 3.04 -4.47
C VAL A 171 -10.01 3.60 -4.72
N GLY A 172 -10.11 4.60 -5.61
CA GLY A 172 -11.28 5.43 -5.82
C GLY A 172 -11.31 6.66 -4.91
N ASP A 173 -11.88 7.77 -5.40
CA ASP A 173 -11.85 9.07 -4.70
C ASP A 173 -12.58 9.03 -3.35
N ALA A 174 -13.76 8.37 -3.31
CA ALA A 174 -14.52 8.26 -2.07
C ALA A 174 -13.76 7.49 -0.99
N ASN A 175 -13.07 6.43 -1.37
CA ASN A 175 -12.23 5.67 -0.45
C ASN A 175 -11.02 6.48 0.01
N ALA A 176 -10.41 7.26 -0.90
CA ALA A 176 -9.29 8.14 -0.54
C ALA A 176 -9.69 9.14 0.54
N ASP A 177 -10.91 9.72 0.45
CA ASP A 177 -11.45 10.62 1.47
C ASP A 177 -11.64 9.94 2.82
N ILE A 178 -12.18 8.72 2.83
CA ILE A 178 -12.36 7.93 4.05
C ILE A 178 -11.02 7.62 4.69
N ILE A 179 -10.04 7.19 3.90
CA ILE A 179 -8.69 6.87 4.37
C ILE A 179 -8.05 8.11 5.00
N PHE A 180 -8.12 9.24 4.31
CA PHE A 180 -7.57 10.50 4.81
C PHE A 180 -8.16 10.87 6.18
N GLU A 181 -9.48 10.78 6.33
CA GLU A 181 -10.15 11.08 7.60
C GLU A 181 -9.77 10.10 8.72
N GLU A 182 -9.62 8.82 8.42
CA GLU A 182 -9.18 7.82 9.41
C GLU A 182 -7.76 8.13 9.92
N ILE A 183 -6.85 8.48 9.01
CA ILE A 183 -5.48 8.85 9.39
C ILE A 183 -5.48 10.16 10.20
N ARG A 184 -6.29 11.14 9.82
CA ARG A 184 -6.44 12.39 10.56
C ARG A 184 -6.91 12.15 12.00
N LYS A 185 -7.93 11.34 12.20
CA LYS A 185 -8.48 11.01 13.52
C LYS A 185 -7.44 10.39 14.47
N ILE A 186 -6.62 9.47 13.98
CA ILE A 186 -5.62 8.82 14.84
C ILE A 186 -4.38 9.68 15.06
N SER A 187 -4.22 10.75 14.30
CA SER A 187 -3.05 11.63 14.36
C SER A 187 -3.30 12.87 15.22
N GLU A 188 -4.55 13.11 15.57
CA GLU A 188 -4.99 14.15 16.54
C GLU A 188 -4.86 13.62 18.01
#